data_994e9dca11339bdbd4ac3df9f7b0813b
#
_entry.id   994e9dca11339bdbd4ac3df9f7b0813b
#
_cell.length_a   1.000
_cell.length_b   1.000
_cell.length_c   1.000
_cell.angle_alpha   90.00
_cell.angle_beta   90.00
_cell.angle_gamma   90.00
#
_symmetry.space_group_name_H-M   'P 1'
#
loop_
_entity.id
_entity.type
_entity.pdbx_description
1 polymer ?
#
loop_
_entity_poly.entity_id
_entity_poly.type
_entity_poly.pdbx_seq_one_letter_code
_entity_poly.pdbx_strand_id
1 'polypeptide(L)'
;MKKKLTGFALLSSLFLLTACNATNTDISGSGDSTSKSEQVSGDSSETEEVSYDELYASVLDLYRPIALNSDTSAVPSNLSTEEAYATSTIFDAKRAGENVQYSYVDINDDGSAEFLIGTPDSVHALYYLDNDDKPVFAISAGTFAKGGYLNTLHFYKNGIIYSQLFHRMKPEAKAETYEIKGGVFNQLQSVDFSMSETTDGASKVGLGNEQTLDLSSEDWYDFDDSSSDETDASSSDSKSNQETGMDINAIQNGDFSSIAGTWKNGKGMTLTFDKNGLVSDTERIGIEYSKVTDGYLKSGTSPKSGVGAAGGAMAFLPKGISLTGEITSSPNEKVDDQSDKSKDRIWGGQSLYGTTDDSYFFYKVD
;
A
#
# COMPACT_ATOMS: atom_id res chain seq x y z
N MET A 1 45.99 -3.99 -40.48
CA MET A 1 47.34 -4.20 -39.83
C MET A 1 47.08 -4.69 -38.40
N LYS A 2 47.60 -5.90 -38.18
CA LYS A 2 48.00 -6.58 -36.93
C LYS A 2 47.15 -6.42 -35.66
N LYS A 3 46.50 -7.55 -35.36
CA LYS A 3 45.94 -8.01 -34.07
C LYS A 3 47.01 -8.00 -32.97
N LYS A 4 46.64 -7.66 -31.73
CA LYS A 4 47.28 -8.21 -30.54
C LYS A 4 46.19 -8.71 -29.58
N LEU A 5 46.14 -9.99 -29.42
CA LEU A 5 45.50 -10.78 -28.39
C LEU A 5 46.40 -10.72 -27.14
N THR A 6 45.83 -10.43 -25.98
CA THR A 6 46.52 -10.71 -24.72
C THR A 6 45.53 -11.42 -23.81
N GLY A 7 45.79 -12.70 -23.59
CA GLY A 7 45.04 -13.54 -22.68
C GLY A 7 45.40 -13.22 -21.24
N PHE A 8 44.42 -13.42 -20.34
CA PHE A 8 44.65 -13.44 -18.91
C PHE A 8 44.16 -14.78 -18.34
N ALA A 9 45.01 -15.36 -17.54
CA ALA A 9 44.97 -16.73 -17.07
C ALA A 9 43.94 -16.88 -15.89
N LEU A 10 43.23 -18.01 -15.94
CA LEU A 10 42.48 -18.55 -14.79
C LEU A 10 43.44 -18.97 -13.67
N LEU A 11 43.18 -18.50 -12.47
CA LEU A 11 43.68 -19.13 -11.23
C LEU A 11 42.51 -19.83 -10.54
N SER A 12 42.50 -21.15 -10.62
CA SER A 12 41.60 -22.02 -9.84
C SER A 12 42.18 -22.20 -8.45
N SER A 13 41.45 -21.79 -7.43
CA SER A 13 41.79 -22.14 -6.04
C SER A 13 40.92 -23.33 -5.60
N LEU A 14 41.59 -24.46 -5.45
CA LEU A 14 41.03 -25.71 -4.91
C LEU A 14 41.05 -25.65 -3.42
N PHE A 15 39.89 -25.66 -2.75
CA PHE A 15 39.80 -25.91 -1.31
C PHE A 15 39.52 -27.38 -1.02
N LEU A 16 40.45 -28.01 -0.31
CA LEU A 16 40.41 -29.39 0.16
C LEU A 16 39.51 -29.49 1.40
N LEU A 17 38.50 -30.31 1.31
CA LEU A 17 37.72 -30.80 2.46
C LEU A 17 38.47 -31.93 3.13
N THR A 18 38.87 -31.75 4.40
CA THR A 18 39.35 -32.83 5.27
C THR A 18 38.17 -33.34 6.11
N ALA A 19 37.72 -34.54 5.79
CA ALA A 19 36.82 -35.31 6.61
C ALA A 19 37.61 -36.07 7.68
N CYS A 20 37.27 -35.85 8.94
CA CYS A 20 37.74 -36.72 10.04
C CYS A 20 36.68 -37.75 10.37
N ASN A 21 37.02 -39.01 10.13
CA ASN A 21 36.29 -40.21 10.48
C ASN A 21 36.73 -40.64 11.87
N ALA A 22 35.82 -40.82 12.82
CA ALA A 22 36.10 -41.43 14.11
C ALA A 22 35.29 -42.71 14.27
N THR A 23 36.03 -43.80 14.38
CA THR A 23 35.57 -45.17 14.59
C THR A 23 35.14 -45.42 16.03
N ASN A 24 34.03 -46.13 16.19
CA ASN A 24 33.56 -46.75 17.43
C ASN A 24 34.50 -47.84 17.93
N THR A 25 34.66 -47.90 19.25
CA THR A 25 35.01 -49.12 19.96
C THR A 25 34.29 -49.16 21.31
N ASP A 26 33.44 -50.16 21.46
CA ASP A 26 32.80 -50.60 22.72
C ASP A 26 33.85 -51.11 23.71
N ILE A 27 33.72 -50.75 25.02
CA ILE A 27 34.08 -51.62 26.13
C ILE A 27 33.20 -51.28 27.35
N SER A 28 32.53 -52.32 27.84
CA SER A 28 31.77 -52.38 29.10
C SER A 28 32.63 -52.27 30.35
N GLY A 29 32.11 -51.61 31.39
CA GLY A 29 32.71 -51.62 32.71
C GLY A 29 31.84 -50.92 33.74
N SER A 30 31.21 -51.71 34.62
CA SER A 30 30.46 -51.33 35.82
C SER A 30 31.27 -50.62 36.86
N GLY A 31 30.68 -49.62 37.56
CA GLY A 31 31.27 -49.02 38.77
C GLY A 31 30.52 -47.79 39.27
N ASP A 32 29.80 -48.03 40.33
CA ASP A 32 29.04 -47.13 41.20
C ASP A 32 29.90 -46.01 41.82
N SER A 33 29.36 -44.79 41.98
CA SER A 33 29.35 -43.92 43.16
C SER A 33 29.28 -42.41 42.88
N THR A 34 28.17 -41.86 43.33
CA THR A 34 27.96 -40.57 44.05
C THR A 34 28.58 -39.26 43.58
N SER A 35 27.65 -38.39 43.23
CA SER A 35 27.51 -36.94 43.60
C SER A 35 28.62 -35.95 43.28
N LYS A 36 28.29 -35.01 42.41
CA LYS A 36 28.12 -33.58 42.71
C LYS A 36 27.68 -32.86 41.43
N SER A 37 26.51 -32.25 41.48
CA SER A 37 26.06 -31.27 40.52
C SER A 37 26.93 -30.02 40.64
N GLU A 38 27.77 -29.76 39.66
CA GLU A 38 28.23 -28.42 39.35
C GLU A 38 27.35 -27.91 38.23
N GLN A 39 26.52 -26.95 38.62
CA GLN A 39 25.67 -26.15 37.72
C GLN A 39 26.60 -25.20 36.97
N VAL A 40 26.98 -25.59 35.77
CA VAL A 40 27.58 -24.64 34.81
C VAL A 40 26.42 -23.81 34.32
N SER A 41 26.31 -22.59 34.84
CA SER A 41 25.53 -21.53 34.25
C SER A 41 26.13 -21.25 32.88
N GLY A 42 25.51 -21.82 31.85
CA GLY A 42 25.68 -21.38 30.46
C GLY A 42 25.15 -19.97 30.36
N ASP A 43 26.05 -19.03 30.23
CA ASP A 43 25.78 -17.68 29.78
C ASP A 43 25.31 -17.83 28.32
N SER A 44 23.99 -17.98 28.13
CA SER A 44 23.35 -17.75 26.84
C SER A 44 23.33 -16.23 26.71
N SER A 45 24.30 -15.67 26.00
CA SER A 45 24.16 -14.35 25.42
C SER A 45 22.95 -14.44 24.46
N GLU A 46 21.76 -14.04 24.92
CA GLU A 46 20.68 -13.66 24.07
C GLU A 46 21.21 -12.49 23.23
N THR A 47 21.50 -12.74 21.97
CA THR A 47 21.66 -11.70 20.98
C THR A 47 20.24 -11.11 20.87
N GLU A 48 20.03 -9.92 21.42
CA GLU A 48 18.80 -9.14 21.20
C GLU A 48 18.69 -8.95 19.69
N GLU A 49 17.67 -9.57 19.09
CA GLU A 49 17.33 -9.41 17.69
C GLU A 49 16.73 -8.02 17.55
N VAL A 50 17.43 -7.10 16.88
CA VAL A 50 16.97 -5.72 16.69
C VAL A 50 15.71 -5.74 15.86
N SER A 51 14.65 -5.08 16.32
CA SER A 51 13.38 -5.05 15.62
C SER A 51 13.44 -4.13 14.37
N TYR A 52 12.60 -4.40 13.36
CA TYR A 52 12.49 -3.52 12.21
C TYR A 52 11.99 -2.11 12.58
N ASP A 53 11.20 -1.97 13.63
CA ASP A 53 10.78 -0.66 14.16
C ASP A 53 11.98 0.16 14.62
N GLU A 54 13.00 -0.47 15.24
CA GLU A 54 14.22 0.21 15.63
C GLU A 54 15.12 0.54 14.44
N LEU A 55 15.25 -0.38 13.48
CA LEU A 55 16.03 -0.17 12.27
C LEU A 55 15.48 0.96 11.41
N TYR A 56 14.15 1.05 11.28
CA TYR A 56 13.46 2.07 10.51
C TYR A 56 12.94 3.26 11.33
N ALA A 57 13.34 3.39 12.61
CA ALA A 57 12.83 4.43 13.52
C ALA A 57 12.88 5.85 12.90
N SER A 58 13.99 6.19 12.23
CA SER A 58 14.14 7.51 11.60
C SER A 58 13.14 7.76 10.46
N VAL A 59 12.72 6.71 9.75
CA VAL A 59 11.72 6.78 8.69
C VAL A 59 10.33 6.87 9.30
N LEU A 60 10.05 6.07 10.31
CA LEU A 60 8.80 6.14 11.08
C LEU A 60 8.60 7.55 11.65
N ASP A 61 9.63 8.14 12.27
CA ASP A 61 9.56 9.49 12.84
C ASP A 61 9.32 10.58 11.77
N LEU A 62 9.88 10.41 10.57
CA LEU A 62 9.65 11.32 9.45
C LEU A 62 8.19 11.30 9.00
N TYR A 63 7.60 10.11 8.84
CA TYR A 63 6.30 9.97 8.22
C TYR A 63 5.12 9.98 9.20
N ARG A 64 5.32 9.62 10.47
CA ARG A 64 4.26 9.60 11.50
C ARG A 64 3.45 10.91 11.58
N PRO A 65 4.05 12.11 11.72
CA PRO A 65 3.27 13.34 11.79
C PRO A 65 2.50 13.62 10.49
N ILE A 66 3.05 13.23 9.34
CA ILE A 66 2.39 13.41 8.04
C ILE A 66 1.20 12.45 7.91
N ALA A 67 1.40 11.17 8.22
CA ALA A 67 0.39 10.12 8.10
C ALA A 67 -0.75 10.28 9.11
N LEU A 68 -0.47 10.76 10.31
CA LEU A 68 -1.50 10.99 11.34
C LEU A 68 -2.26 12.29 11.13
N ASN A 69 -1.54 13.40 10.93
CA ASN A 69 -2.10 14.74 11.09
C ASN A 69 -1.94 15.63 9.85
N SER A 70 -1.43 15.11 8.74
CA SER A 70 -1.01 15.92 7.59
C SER A 70 -0.04 17.06 8.00
N ASP A 71 0.82 16.78 8.97
CA ASP A 71 1.80 17.76 9.48
C ASP A 71 3.15 17.55 8.82
N THR A 72 3.59 18.56 8.07
CA THR A 72 4.89 18.60 7.39
C THR A 72 5.91 19.50 8.08
N SER A 73 5.61 20.04 9.26
CA SER A 73 6.48 20.99 9.95
C SER A 73 7.83 20.39 10.38
N ALA A 74 7.86 19.07 10.61
CA ALA A 74 9.07 18.33 10.98
C ALA A 74 9.87 17.79 9.79
N VAL A 75 9.40 17.99 8.54
CA VAL A 75 10.08 17.48 7.34
C VAL A 75 11.42 18.19 7.16
N PRO A 76 12.56 17.46 7.12
CA PRO A 76 13.87 18.06 6.96
C PRO A 76 14.01 18.76 5.61
N SER A 77 14.67 19.92 5.60
CA SER A 77 14.91 20.70 4.37
C SER A 77 16.02 20.11 3.47
N ASN A 78 16.74 19.12 3.96
CA ASN A 78 17.89 18.48 3.28
C ASN A 78 17.56 17.11 2.67
N LEU A 79 16.29 16.75 2.57
CA LEU A 79 15.88 15.54 1.85
C LEU A 79 16.30 15.59 0.38
N SER A 80 16.50 14.44 -0.24
CA SER A 80 16.61 14.35 -1.70
C SER A 80 15.33 14.86 -2.38
N THR A 81 15.42 15.22 -3.65
CA THR A 81 14.24 15.68 -4.39
C THR A 81 13.15 14.61 -4.43
N GLU A 82 13.54 13.36 -4.62
CA GLU A 82 12.66 12.20 -4.71
C GLU A 82 12.00 11.89 -3.36
N GLU A 83 12.74 11.97 -2.27
CA GLU A 83 12.22 11.77 -0.92
C GLU A 83 11.27 12.91 -0.50
N ALA A 84 11.57 14.15 -0.89
CA ALA A 84 10.66 15.28 -0.72
C ALA A 84 9.35 15.11 -1.54
N TYR A 85 9.41 14.45 -2.70
CA TYR A 85 8.19 14.06 -3.43
C TYR A 85 7.41 12.97 -2.69
N ALA A 86 8.08 11.98 -2.10
CA ALA A 86 7.44 10.95 -1.29
C ALA A 86 6.66 11.56 -0.11
N THR A 87 7.28 12.48 0.64
CA THR A 87 6.59 13.16 1.75
C THR A 87 5.37 13.96 1.27
N SER A 88 5.48 14.64 0.12
CA SER A 88 4.36 15.37 -0.49
C SER A 88 3.23 14.43 -0.94
N THR A 89 3.57 13.27 -1.50
CA THR A 89 2.59 12.27 -1.94
C THR A 89 1.82 11.70 -0.75
N ILE A 90 2.51 11.35 0.33
CA ILE A 90 1.91 10.83 1.56
C ILE A 90 1.03 11.89 2.24
N PHE A 91 1.48 13.14 2.25
CA PHE A 91 0.67 14.27 2.73
C PHE A 91 -0.62 14.43 1.91
N ASP A 92 -0.52 14.37 0.59
CA ASP A 92 -1.69 14.48 -0.30
C ASP A 92 -2.63 13.28 -0.15
N ALA A 93 -2.10 12.05 -0.02
CA ALA A 93 -2.85 10.83 0.23
C ALA A 93 -3.63 10.94 1.55
N LYS A 94 -2.98 11.35 2.64
CA LYS A 94 -3.63 11.57 3.93
C LYS A 94 -4.71 12.64 3.87
N ARG A 95 -4.45 13.76 3.19
CA ARG A 95 -5.46 14.81 2.99
C ARG A 95 -6.62 14.37 2.11
N ALA A 96 -6.39 13.43 1.21
CA ALA A 96 -7.44 12.79 0.42
C ALA A 96 -8.26 11.77 1.22
N GLY A 97 -7.93 11.51 2.49
CA GLY A 97 -8.64 10.58 3.37
C GLY A 97 -8.12 9.14 3.29
N GLU A 98 -6.96 8.91 2.67
CA GLU A 98 -6.34 7.59 2.67
C GLU A 98 -5.84 7.24 4.08
N ASN A 99 -6.09 6.01 4.52
CA ASN A 99 -5.47 5.46 5.72
C ASN A 99 -4.06 5.01 5.36
N VAL A 100 -3.10 5.94 5.45
CA VAL A 100 -1.70 5.65 5.16
C VAL A 100 -1.14 4.77 6.27
N GLN A 101 -0.64 3.61 5.87
CA GLN A 101 -0.06 2.58 6.73
C GLN A 101 1.39 2.31 6.30
N TYR A 102 2.07 1.45 7.05
CA TYR A 102 3.38 0.92 6.67
C TYR A 102 3.43 -0.60 6.81
N SER A 103 4.40 -1.22 6.13
CA SER A 103 4.61 -2.67 6.16
C SER A 103 6.10 -2.99 6.03
N TYR A 104 6.52 -4.12 6.60
CA TYR A 104 7.85 -4.71 6.44
C TYR A 104 7.72 -5.95 5.56
N VAL A 105 8.30 -5.90 4.36
CA VAL A 105 8.16 -6.95 3.36
C VAL A 105 9.51 -7.29 2.77
N ASP A 106 9.95 -8.54 2.90
CA ASP A 106 11.14 -9.05 2.21
C ASP A 106 10.80 -9.27 0.72
N ILE A 107 11.01 -8.22 -0.09
CA ILE A 107 10.63 -8.20 -1.51
C ILE A 107 11.53 -9.11 -2.34
N ASN A 108 12.79 -9.25 -1.95
CA ASN A 108 13.85 -9.92 -2.73
C ASN A 108 14.26 -11.29 -2.16
N ASP A 109 13.60 -11.74 -1.07
CA ASP A 109 13.83 -13.02 -0.38
C ASP A 109 15.30 -13.17 0.11
N ASP A 110 15.90 -12.05 0.58
CA ASP A 110 17.27 -12.03 1.11
C ASP A 110 17.34 -12.11 2.65
N GLY A 111 16.18 -12.10 3.32
CA GLY A 111 16.03 -12.19 4.77
C GLY A 111 16.04 -10.83 5.47
N SER A 112 16.14 -9.73 4.74
CA SER A 112 16.01 -8.35 5.26
C SER A 112 14.75 -7.71 4.67
N ALA A 113 13.82 -7.28 5.52
CA ALA A 113 12.59 -6.69 5.01
C ALA A 113 12.80 -5.22 4.61
N GLU A 114 12.24 -4.87 3.47
CA GLU A 114 12.07 -3.50 3.03
C GLU A 114 10.88 -2.85 3.76
N PHE A 115 10.93 -1.52 3.87
CA PHE A 115 9.90 -0.71 4.50
C PHE A 115 9.05 0.00 3.44
N LEU A 116 7.77 -0.33 3.41
CA LEU A 116 6.78 0.24 2.50
C LEU A 116 5.87 1.20 3.23
N ILE A 117 5.52 2.31 2.60
CA ILE A 117 4.55 3.28 3.11
C ILE A 117 3.45 3.46 2.08
N GLY A 118 2.19 3.34 2.50
CA GLY A 118 1.02 3.46 1.62
C GLY A 118 -0.15 2.62 2.12
N THR A 119 -0.70 1.83 1.21
CA THR A 119 -1.72 0.80 1.48
C THR A 119 -1.37 -0.48 0.73
N PRO A 120 -2.01 -1.62 1.03
CA PRO A 120 -1.84 -2.85 0.23
C PRO A 120 -2.04 -2.66 -1.28
N ASP A 121 -2.93 -1.74 -1.66
CA ASP A 121 -3.27 -1.47 -3.06
C ASP A 121 -2.38 -0.38 -3.71
N SER A 122 -1.68 0.44 -2.91
CA SER A 122 -0.92 1.60 -3.42
C SER A 122 0.25 1.97 -2.51
N VAL A 123 1.44 1.55 -2.89
CA VAL A 123 2.67 1.93 -2.17
C VAL A 123 3.14 3.30 -2.66
N HIS A 124 3.38 4.22 -1.74
CA HIS A 124 3.82 5.60 -2.01
C HIS A 124 5.32 5.79 -1.86
N ALA A 125 5.96 5.07 -0.95
CA ALA A 125 7.40 5.13 -0.74
C ALA A 125 7.96 3.76 -0.35
N LEU A 126 9.21 3.53 -0.76
CA LEU A 126 9.99 2.33 -0.46
C LEU A 126 11.34 2.75 0.12
N TYR A 127 11.71 2.12 1.24
CA TYR A 127 13.03 2.17 1.85
C TYR A 127 13.60 0.77 1.98
N TYR A 128 14.91 0.65 2.03
CA TYR A 128 15.63 -0.59 2.27
C TYR A 128 16.78 -0.35 3.26
N LEU A 129 17.34 -1.42 3.83
CA LEU A 129 18.52 -1.34 4.68
C LEU A 129 19.80 -1.48 3.84
N ASP A 130 20.77 -0.59 4.06
CA ASP A 130 22.10 -0.73 3.49
C ASP A 130 22.92 -1.78 4.25
N ASN A 131 24.20 -1.97 3.85
CA ASN A 131 25.08 -2.95 4.50
C ASN A 131 25.47 -2.60 5.96
N ASP A 132 25.12 -1.43 6.44
CA ASP A 132 25.32 -0.96 7.82
C ASP A 132 23.99 -0.96 8.60
N ASP A 133 22.95 -1.65 8.10
CA ASP A 133 21.58 -1.71 8.65
C ASP A 133 20.93 -0.32 8.80
N LYS A 134 21.26 0.61 7.90
CA LYS A 134 20.66 1.95 7.89
C LYS A 134 19.59 2.07 6.82
N PRO A 135 18.44 2.69 7.13
CA PRO A 135 17.40 2.90 6.16
C PRO A 135 17.82 3.89 5.08
N VAL A 136 17.65 3.49 3.83
CA VAL A 136 17.95 4.29 2.64
C VAL A 136 16.70 4.38 1.78
N PHE A 137 16.37 5.59 1.33
CA PHE A 137 15.27 5.81 0.40
C PHE A 137 15.59 5.19 -0.96
N ALA A 138 14.66 4.36 -1.47
CA ALA A 138 14.80 3.72 -2.78
C ALA A 138 14.04 4.46 -3.87
N ILE A 139 12.72 4.54 -3.77
CA ILE A 139 11.85 5.09 -4.82
C ILE A 139 10.49 5.48 -4.23
N SER A 140 9.78 6.38 -4.90
CA SER A 140 8.41 6.75 -4.57
C SER A 140 7.47 6.61 -5.75
N ALA A 141 6.17 6.41 -5.42
CA ALA A 141 5.06 6.56 -6.35
C ALA A 141 4.30 7.85 -6.08
N GLY A 142 3.41 8.23 -6.98
CA GLY A 142 2.46 9.31 -6.78
C GLY A 142 2.44 10.34 -7.89
N THR A 143 1.79 11.46 -7.62
CA THR A 143 1.63 12.55 -8.58
C THR A 143 2.76 13.55 -8.41
N PHE A 144 3.61 13.72 -9.41
CA PHE A 144 4.60 14.78 -9.42
C PHE A 144 3.89 16.12 -9.65
N ALA A 145 4.02 17.05 -8.69
CA ALA A 145 3.29 18.31 -8.63
C ALA A 145 3.54 19.25 -9.84
N LYS A 146 4.57 18.99 -10.64
CA LYS A 146 4.87 19.77 -11.84
C LYS A 146 4.79 18.87 -13.09
N GLY A 147 3.77 19.09 -13.94
CA GLY A 147 3.72 18.57 -15.29
C GLY A 147 2.74 17.47 -15.57
N GLY A 148 1.92 17.01 -14.60
CA GLY A 148 0.88 16.00 -14.84
C GLY A 148 1.40 14.58 -15.00
N TYR A 149 2.60 14.27 -14.50
CA TYR A 149 3.14 12.92 -14.43
C TYR A 149 2.60 12.18 -13.20
N LEU A 150 2.39 10.89 -13.37
CA LEU A 150 2.02 9.94 -12.32
C LEU A 150 3.00 8.77 -12.36
N ASN A 151 3.47 8.34 -11.21
CA ASN A 151 4.29 7.14 -11.06
C ASN A 151 3.54 6.09 -10.26
N THR A 152 3.60 4.83 -10.69
CA THR A 152 3.07 3.67 -9.97
C THR A 152 4.20 2.69 -9.67
N LEU A 153 4.10 2.00 -8.53
CA LEU A 153 5.04 0.94 -8.14
C LEU A 153 4.32 -0.39 -8.09
N HIS A 154 4.99 -1.43 -8.56
CA HIS A 154 4.55 -2.82 -8.43
C HIS A 154 5.74 -3.70 -8.06
N PHE A 155 5.50 -4.70 -7.26
CA PHE A 155 6.50 -5.62 -6.76
C PHE A 155 6.23 -7.00 -7.34
N TYR A 156 7.28 -7.72 -7.71
CA TYR A 156 7.19 -9.03 -8.32
C TYR A 156 7.85 -10.09 -7.45
N LYS A 157 7.32 -11.32 -7.48
CA LYS A 157 7.82 -12.45 -6.67
C LYS A 157 9.28 -12.85 -6.96
N ASN A 158 9.84 -12.38 -8.05
CA ASN A 158 11.24 -12.55 -8.40
C ASN A 158 12.17 -11.42 -7.86
N GLY A 159 11.66 -10.60 -6.94
CA GLY A 159 12.43 -9.51 -6.32
C GLY A 159 12.55 -8.25 -7.19
N ILE A 160 11.89 -8.21 -8.34
CA ILE A 160 11.92 -7.03 -9.21
C ILE A 160 10.90 -5.99 -8.76
N ILE A 161 11.36 -4.75 -8.65
CA ILE A 161 10.55 -3.58 -8.41
C ILE A 161 10.31 -2.90 -9.76
N TYR A 162 9.06 -2.72 -10.13
CA TYR A 162 8.64 -2.09 -11.38
C TYR A 162 8.03 -0.73 -11.11
N SER A 163 8.46 0.27 -11.86
CA SER A 163 7.94 1.63 -11.84
C SER A 163 7.41 1.98 -13.23
N GLN A 164 6.19 2.52 -13.28
CA GLN A 164 5.63 3.07 -14.50
C GLN A 164 5.32 4.55 -14.33
N LEU A 165 6.11 5.39 -14.99
CA LEU A 165 5.90 6.82 -15.07
C LEU A 165 5.12 7.13 -16.34
N PHE A 166 4.01 7.88 -16.23
CA PHE A 166 3.24 8.31 -17.39
C PHE A 166 2.64 9.71 -17.21
N HIS A 167 2.35 10.37 -18.32
CA HIS A 167 1.75 11.69 -18.31
C HIS A 167 0.23 11.59 -18.50
N ARG A 168 -0.55 12.24 -17.62
CA ARG A 168 -2.02 12.15 -17.63
C ARG A 168 -2.69 12.65 -18.94
N MET A 169 -2.06 13.59 -19.62
CA MET A 169 -2.61 14.28 -20.80
C MET A 169 -1.87 13.97 -22.10
N LYS A 170 -0.79 13.17 -22.03
CA LYS A 170 0.04 12.84 -23.17
C LYS A 170 0.28 11.33 -23.21
N PRO A 171 0.56 10.75 -24.39
CA PRO A 171 0.79 9.31 -24.49
C PRO A 171 2.17 8.85 -23.99
N GLU A 172 3.04 9.77 -23.62
CA GLU A 172 4.41 9.46 -23.19
C GLU A 172 4.40 8.72 -21.86
N ALA A 173 5.10 7.60 -21.81
CA ALA A 173 5.28 6.78 -20.61
C ALA A 173 6.67 6.17 -20.59
N LYS A 174 7.11 5.78 -19.38
CA LYS A 174 8.38 5.09 -19.15
C LYS A 174 8.15 3.91 -18.22
N ALA A 175 8.70 2.77 -18.56
CA ALA A 175 8.75 1.56 -17.77
C ALA A 175 10.18 1.37 -17.24
N GLU A 176 10.33 1.20 -15.95
CA GLU A 176 11.63 1.03 -15.30
C GLU A 176 11.58 -0.17 -14.36
N THR A 177 12.69 -0.91 -14.28
CA THR A 177 12.84 -2.01 -13.34
C THR A 177 14.06 -1.82 -12.48
N TYR A 178 13.94 -2.27 -11.23
CA TYR A 178 14.96 -2.13 -10.20
C TYR A 178 15.06 -3.43 -9.41
N GLU A 179 16.21 -3.62 -8.74
CA GLU A 179 16.42 -4.64 -7.72
C GLU A 179 17.12 -4.03 -6.51
N ILE A 180 16.87 -4.59 -5.33
CA ILE A 180 17.69 -4.38 -4.14
C ILE A 180 18.61 -5.59 -4.02
N LYS A 181 19.90 -5.36 -4.01
CA LYS A 181 20.88 -6.44 -3.95
C LYS A 181 22.15 -6.03 -3.22
N GLY A 182 22.44 -6.76 -2.15
CA GLY A 182 23.62 -6.49 -1.32
C GLY A 182 23.60 -5.09 -0.74
N GLY A 183 22.44 -4.65 -0.21
CA GLY A 183 22.25 -3.33 0.41
C GLY A 183 22.35 -2.17 -0.57
N VAL A 184 22.09 -2.39 -1.87
CA VAL A 184 22.13 -1.37 -2.91
C VAL A 184 20.91 -1.47 -3.82
N PHE A 185 20.26 -0.31 -4.07
CA PHE A 185 19.15 -0.17 -5.01
C PHE A 185 19.70 0.09 -6.42
N ASN A 186 19.47 -0.84 -7.35
CA ASN A 186 20.02 -0.81 -8.70
C ASN A 186 18.92 -0.71 -9.76
N GLN A 187 19.06 0.21 -10.71
CA GLN A 187 18.21 0.24 -11.89
C GLN A 187 18.71 -0.82 -12.90
N LEU A 188 17.80 -1.70 -13.34
CA LEU A 188 18.11 -2.75 -14.31
C LEU A 188 17.78 -2.34 -15.74
N GLN A 189 16.59 -1.78 -15.95
CA GLN A 189 16.10 -1.37 -17.27
C GLN A 189 15.33 -0.06 -17.17
N SER A 190 15.30 0.67 -18.31
CA SER A 190 14.47 1.86 -18.51
C SER A 190 14.07 1.93 -19.98
N VAL A 191 12.77 1.93 -20.27
CA VAL A 191 12.21 1.89 -21.63
C VAL A 191 11.12 2.95 -21.76
N ASP A 192 11.31 3.88 -22.70
CA ASP A 192 10.26 4.82 -23.09
C ASP A 192 9.26 4.14 -24.02
N PHE A 193 7.97 4.39 -23.84
CA PHE A 193 6.91 3.86 -24.68
C PHE A 193 5.72 4.82 -24.77
N SER A 194 4.74 4.47 -25.59
CA SER A 194 3.52 5.26 -25.77
C SER A 194 2.30 4.53 -25.21
N MET A 195 1.56 5.18 -24.31
CA MET A 195 0.30 4.69 -23.78
C MET A 195 -0.79 4.55 -24.85
N SER A 196 -0.62 5.19 -26.04
CA SER A 196 -1.53 4.99 -27.18
C SER A 196 -1.30 3.67 -27.92
N GLU A 197 -0.13 3.05 -27.74
CA GLU A 197 0.19 1.75 -28.33
C GLU A 197 -0.12 0.60 -27.36
N THR A 198 0.20 0.78 -26.10
CA THR A 198 -0.09 -0.19 -25.04
C THR A 198 -0.12 0.50 -23.67
N THR A 199 -0.98 0.01 -22.77
CA THR A 199 -0.97 0.38 -21.34
C THR A 199 -0.11 -0.56 -20.52
N ASP A 200 0.32 -1.69 -21.10
CA ASP A 200 1.16 -2.70 -20.46
C ASP A 200 2.65 -2.36 -20.64
N GLY A 201 3.14 -1.49 -19.77
CA GLY A 201 4.57 -1.16 -19.70
C GLY A 201 5.42 -2.30 -19.12
N ALA A 202 4.84 -3.18 -18.30
CA ALA A 202 5.55 -4.32 -17.71
C ALA A 202 6.07 -5.28 -18.78
N SER A 203 5.29 -5.55 -19.82
CA SER A 203 5.73 -6.36 -20.96
C SER A 203 6.91 -5.75 -21.72
N LYS A 204 7.07 -4.42 -21.73
CA LYS A 204 8.19 -3.74 -22.40
C LYS A 204 9.55 -3.99 -21.72
N VAL A 205 9.52 -4.33 -20.44
CA VAL A 205 10.71 -4.65 -19.62
C VAL A 205 10.76 -6.13 -19.22
N GLY A 206 10.02 -6.99 -19.92
CA GLY A 206 10.09 -8.45 -19.77
C GLY A 206 9.29 -9.03 -18.60
N LEU A 207 8.43 -8.23 -17.96
CA LEU A 207 7.64 -8.66 -16.80
C LEU A 207 6.21 -9.12 -17.13
N GLY A 208 5.81 -9.16 -18.40
CA GLY A 208 4.43 -9.46 -18.80
C GLY A 208 3.91 -10.86 -18.39
N ASN A 209 4.78 -11.80 -18.05
CA ASN A 209 4.43 -13.14 -17.56
C ASN A 209 4.85 -13.38 -16.10
N GLU A 210 5.47 -12.41 -15.46
CA GLU A 210 5.90 -12.52 -14.07
C GLU A 210 4.72 -12.30 -13.11
N GLN A 211 4.77 -12.98 -11.96
CA GLN A 211 3.75 -12.83 -10.93
C GLN A 211 4.07 -11.65 -10.02
N THR A 212 3.10 -10.78 -9.82
CA THR A 212 3.18 -9.74 -8.81
C THR A 212 3.16 -10.32 -7.40
N LEU A 213 3.84 -9.66 -6.49
CA LEU A 213 3.74 -9.92 -5.06
C LEU A 213 2.36 -9.42 -4.58
N ASP A 214 1.69 -10.23 -3.78
CA ASP A 214 0.38 -9.88 -3.21
C ASP A 214 0.59 -9.21 -1.85
N LEU A 215 0.62 -7.89 -1.86
CA LEU A 215 0.82 -7.09 -0.66
C LEU A 215 -0.40 -7.10 0.29
N SER A 216 -1.56 -7.58 -0.17
CA SER A 216 -2.73 -7.71 0.71
C SER A 216 -2.62 -8.86 1.70
N SER A 217 -1.67 -9.78 1.48
CA SER A 217 -1.35 -10.87 2.41
C SER A 217 -0.30 -10.50 3.46
N GLU A 218 0.32 -9.34 3.33
CA GLU A 218 1.33 -8.84 4.27
C GLU A 218 0.68 -8.10 5.45
N ASP A 219 1.41 -8.00 6.56
CA ASP A 219 0.96 -7.26 7.73
C ASP A 219 1.17 -5.75 7.50
N TRP A 220 0.08 -4.99 7.59
CA TRP A 220 0.09 -3.53 7.49
C TRP A 220 -0.23 -2.90 8.84
N TYR A 221 0.56 -1.93 9.24
CA TYR A 221 0.51 -1.28 10.54
C TYR A 221 0.06 0.18 10.40
N ASP A 222 -0.80 0.63 11.30
CA ASP A 222 -1.17 2.03 11.38
C ASP A 222 -0.04 2.85 12.02
N PHE A 223 0.18 4.07 11.53
CA PHE A 223 0.97 5.03 12.27
C PHE A 223 0.16 5.47 13.50
N ASP A 224 0.63 5.17 14.69
CA ASP A 224 0.00 5.56 15.93
C ASP A 224 0.85 6.56 16.73
N ASP A 225 0.25 7.21 17.74
CA ASP A 225 0.94 8.17 18.61
C ASP A 225 1.80 7.49 19.69
N SER A 226 1.86 6.18 19.73
CA SER A 226 2.52 5.44 20.81
C SER A 226 4.04 5.41 20.65
N SER A 227 4.68 6.45 21.18
CA SER A 227 6.01 6.29 21.77
C SER A 227 5.80 5.78 23.20
N SER A 228 6.19 4.52 23.44
CA SER A 228 6.37 3.87 24.74
C SER A 228 5.17 3.21 25.43
N ASP A 229 5.51 2.02 25.79
CA ASP A 229 5.04 1.13 26.85
C ASP A 229 4.09 0.02 26.44
N GLU A 230 4.70 -1.15 26.32
CA GLU A 230 4.04 -2.43 26.49
C GLU A 230 3.23 -2.46 27.78
N THR A 231 1.94 -2.64 27.67
CA THR A 231 1.16 -3.50 28.56
C THR A 231 -0.10 -3.98 27.84
N ASP A 232 0.02 -5.24 27.41
CA ASP A 232 -0.96 -6.31 27.55
C ASP A 232 -2.45 -5.99 27.40
N ALA A 233 -2.94 -6.62 26.33
CA ALA A 233 -4.20 -7.31 26.23
C ALA A 233 -5.48 -6.62 26.78
N SER A 234 -6.37 -6.39 25.96
CA SER A 234 -7.68 -7.05 26.12
C SER A 234 -8.65 -6.59 25.03
N SER A 235 -9.00 -7.50 24.20
CA SER A 235 -10.25 -7.47 23.47
C SER A 235 -11.38 -6.91 24.35
N SER A 236 -11.90 -5.77 23.99
CA SER A 236 -13.23 -5.39 24.43
C SER A 236 -14.15 -5.34 23.22
N ASP A 237 -14.79 -6.46 22.97
CA ASP A 237 -16.09 -6.53 22.35
C ASP A 237 -17.01 -5.50 23.02
N SER A 238 -17.19 -4.37 22.38
CA SER A 238 -18.31 -3.49 22.67
C SER A 238 -19.36 -3.67 21.60
N LYS A 239 -20.13 -4.75 21.74
CA LYS A 239 -21.47 -4.80 21.19
C LYS A 239 -22.28 -3.64 21.80
N SER A 240 -22.39 -2.55 21.09
CA SER A 240 -23.53 -1.68 21.18
C SER A 240 -24.43 -1.91 19.97
N ASN A 241 -25.47 -2.70 20.16
CA ASN A 241 -26.63 -2.71 19.30
C ASN A 241 -27.29 -1.32 19.39
N GLN A 242 -26.89 -0.45 18.49
CA GLN A 242 -27.66 0.69 18.05
C GLN A 242 -27.65 0.64 16.53
N GLU A 243 -28.82 0.67 15.89
CA GLU A 243 -28.96 0.91 14.46
C GLU A 243 -28.35 2.29 14.17
N THR A 244 -27.05 2.34 14.03
CA THR A 244 -26.34 3.52 13.57
C THR A 244 -26.51 3.55 12.07
N GLY A 245 -27.21 4.59 11.55
CA GLY A 245 -27.33 4.86 10.12
C GLY A 245 -25.96 5.08 9.47
N MET A 246 -25.95 5.38 8.18
CA MET A 246 -24.75 5.64 7.39
C MET A 246 -23.88 6.73 8.02
N ASP A 247 -22.64 6.40 8.35
CA ASP A 247 -21.63 7.32 8.87
C ASP A 247 -20.70 7.79 7.73
N ILE A 248 -21.00 8.95 7.16
CA ILE A 248 -20.24 9.51 6.05
C ILE A 248 -18.83 9.96 6.43
N ASN A 249 -18.58 10.26 7.70
CA ASN A 249 -17.24 10.62 8.17
C ASN A 249 -16.36 9.36 8.30
N ALA A 250 -16.91 8.26 8.82
CA ALA A 250 -16.23 6.97 8.82
C ALA A 250 -15.92 6.52 7.39
N ILE A 251 -16.90 6.60 6.45
CA ILE A 251 -16.70 6.25 5.03
C ILE A 251 -15.62 7.12 4.39
N GLN A 252 -15.59 8.42 4.67
CA GLN A 252 -14.55 9.32 4.16
C GLN A 252 -13.15 8.96 4.67
N ASN A 253 -13.07 8.37 5.84
CA ASN A 253 -11.83 7.88 6.46
C ASN A 253 -11.53 6.40 6.14
N GLY A 254 -12.27 5.79 5.19
CA GLY A 254 -12.01 4.44 4.73
C GLY A 254 -12.69 3.32 5.52
N ASP A 255 -13.48 3.65 6.56
CA ASP A 255 -14.28 2.68 7.30
C ASP A 255 -15.71 2.62 6.73
N PHE A 256 -16.00 1.54 5.99
CA PHE A 256 -17.30 1.30 5.36
C PHE A 256 -18.22 0.40 6.21
N SER A 257 -17.90 0.15 7.49
CA SER A 257 -18.65 -0.76 8.36
C SER A 257 -20.11 -0.35 8.50
N SER A 258 -20.42 0.96 8.52
CA SER A 258 -21.79 1.48 8.64
C SER A 258 -22.68 1.15 7.44
N ILE A 259 -22.07 0.90 6.27
CA ILE A 259 -22.78 0.55 5.02
C ILE A 259 -22.50 -0.86 4.54
N ALA A 260 -21.73 -1.66 5.29
CA ALA A 260 -21.43 -3.04 4.91
C ALA A 260 -22.73 -3.83 4.67
N GLY A 261 -22.73 -4.64 3.61
CA GLY A 261 -23.88 -5.41 3.13
C GLY A 261 -24.22 -5.12 1.68
N THR A 262 -25.38 -5.59 1.24
CA THR A 262 -25.84 -5.51 -0.14
C THR A 262 -26.83 -4.37 -0.35
N TRP A 263 -26.60 -3.59 -1.40
CA TRP A 263 -27.41 -2.45 -1.81
C TRP A 263 -27.92 -2.68 -3.21
N LYS A 264 -29.20 -2.40 -3.44
CA LYS A 264 -29.85 -2.62 -4.74
C LYS A 264 -30.66 -1.41 -5.16
N ASN A 265 -30.59 -1.05 -6.45
CA ASN A 265 -31.37 0.03 -7.02
C ASN A 265 -32.62 -0.49 -7.77
N GLY A 266 -33.52 0.43 -8.13
CA GLY A 266 -34.74 0.11 -8.86
C GLY A 266 -34.50 -0.44 -10.27
N LYS A 267 -33.29 -0.31 -10.82
CA LYS A 267 -32.90 -0.85 -12.12
C LYS A 267 -32.30 -2.27 -12.03
N GLY A 268 -32.24 -2.83 -10.85
CA GLY A 268 -31.73 -4.19 -10.60
C GLY A 268 -30.22 -4.28 -10.46
N MET A 269 -29.48 -3.18 -10.48
CA MET A 269 -28.05 -3.16 -10.20
C MET A 269 -27.82 -3.36 -8.70
N THR A 270 -26.70 -4.01 -8.37
CA THR A 270 -26.32 -4.33 -7.00
C THR A 270 -24.92 -3.83 -6.71
N LEU A 271 -24.72 -3.27 -5.51
CA LEU A 271 -23.43 -2.94 -4.93
C LEU A 271 -23.30 -3.74 -3.63
N THR A 272 -22.13 -4.27 -3.35
CA THR A 272 -21.82 -4.93 -2.08
C THR A 272 -20.64 -4.23 -1.45
N PHE A 273 -20.76 -3.90 -0.17
CA PHE A 273 -19.70 -3.31 0.63
C PHE A 273 -19.34 -4.23 1.79
N ASP A 274 -18.07 -4.30 2.09
CA ASP A 274 -17.55 -4.79 3.37
C ASP A 274 -16.95 -3.61 4.17
N LYS A 275 -16.30 -3.89 5.29
CA LYS A 275 -15.70 -2.85 6.13
C LYS A 275 -14.59 -2.05 5.41
N ASN A 276 -13.98 -2.63 4.36
CA ASN A 276 -12.86 -2.05 3.62
C ASN A 276 -13.31 -1.33 2.33
N GLY A 277 -14.61 -1.40 1.96
CA GLY A 277 -15.16 -0.69 0.82
C GLY A 277 -15.99 -1.53 -0.15
N LEU A 278 -15.95 -1.14 -1.42
CA LEU A 278 -16.69 -1.81 -2.48
C LEU A 278 -16.07 -3.18 -2.80
N VAL A 279 -16.86 -4.25 -2.64
CA VAL A 279 -16.48 -5.61 -3.05
C VAL A 279 -16.55 -5.70 -4.57
N SER A 280 -15.41 -5.56 -5.22
CA SER A 280 -15.25 -5.60 -6.67
C SER A 280 -13.84 -6.05 -7.02
N ASP A 281 -13.66 -6.77 -8.12
CA ASP A 281 -12.34 -7.21 -8.59
C ASP A 281 -11.57 -6.08 -9.30
N THR A 282 -12.28 -5.05 -9.79
CA THR A 282 -11.69 -4.06 -10.69
C THR A 282 -11.80 -2.63 -10.19
N GLU A 283 -12.73 -2.32 -9.28
CA GLU A 283 -13.02 -0.98 -8.83
C GLU A 283 -12.99 -0.87 -7.31
N ARG A 284 -12.62 0.30 -6.82
CA ARG A 284 -12.69 0.72 -5.42
C ARG A 284 -13.44 2.05 -5.32
N ILE A 285 -13.83 2.42 -4.12
CA ILE A 285 -14.31 3.79 -3.87
C ILE A 285 -13.09 4.72 -3.85
N GLY A 286 -13.15 5.79 -4.63
CA GLY A 286 -12.12 6.82 -4.70
C GLY A 286 -12.29 7.82 -3.55
N ILE A 287 -11.97 7.40 -2.32
CA ILE A 287 -12.09 8.25 -1.11
C ILE A 287 -11.20 9.48 -1.21
N GLU A 288 -10.10 9.40 -1.94
CA GLU A 288 -9.17 10.48 -2.24
C GLU A 288 -9.80 11.68 -2.97
N TYR A 289 -10.93 11.45 -3.64
CA TYR A 289 -11.72 12.49 -4.33
C TYR A 289 -13.00 12.83 -3.57
N SER A 290 -13.21 12.20 -2.41
CA SER A 290 -14.45 12.37 -1.67
C SER A 290 -14.50 13.71 -0.95
N LYS A 291 -15.71 14.27 -0.88
CA LYS A 291 -15.97 15.54 -0.22
C LYS A 291 -17.35 15.53 0.42
N VAL A 292 -17.40 15.83 1.70
CA VAL A 292 -18.66 16.09 2.37
C VAL A 292 -19.21 17.45 1.92
N THR A 293 -20.46 17.46 1.47
CA THR A 293 -21.19 18.66 1.07
C THR A 293 -22.67 18.51 1.43
N ASP A 294 -23.28 19.52 2.00
CA ASP A 294 -24.72 19.55 2.36
C ASP A 294 -25.21 18.30 3.13
N GLY A 295 -24.31 17.70 3.95
CA GLY A 295 -24.62 16.54 4.80
C GLY A 295 -24.52 15.17 4.12
N TYR A 296 -24.03 15.08 2.89
CA TYR A 296 -23.72 13.82 2.21
C TYR A 296 -22.29 13.79 1.70
N LEU A 297 -21.77 12.59 1.43
CA LEU A 297 -20.41 12.40 0.91
C LEU A 297 -20.47 12.21 -0.60
N LYS A 298 -19.87 13.14 -1.36
CA LYS A 298 -19.54 12.95 -2.79
C LYS A 298 -18.29 12.13 -2.93
N SER A 299 -18.30 11.16 -3.84
CA SER A 299 -17.16 10.32 -4.16
C SER A 299 -17.28 9.81 -5.61
N GLY A 300 -16.56 8.76 -5.93
CA GLY A 300 -16.66 8.05 -7.20
C GLY A 300 -16.00 6.69 -7.10
N THR A 301 -16.05 5.90 -8.15
CA THR A 301 -15.27 4.68 -8.28
C THR A 301 -13.95 4.97 -9.01
N SER A 302 -12.93 4.23 -8.65
CA SER A 302 -11.60 4.26 -9.31
C SER A 302 -11.16 2.83 -9.59
N PRO A 303 -10.41 2.59 -10.69
CA PRO A 303 -9.83 1.29 -10.92
C PRO A 303 -8.86 0.89 -9.81
N LYS A 304 -8.93 -0.35 -9.33
CA LYS A 304 -7.95 -0.90 -8.38
C LYS A 304 -6.53 -0.93 -8.94
N SER A 305 -6.39 -1.07 -10.25
CA SER A 305 -5.10 -1.01 -10.94
C SER A 305 -4.40 0.35 -10.90
N GLY A 306 -5.06 1.39 -10.40
CA GLY A 306 -4.57 2.77 -10.43
C GLY A 306 -4.47 3.39 -11.83
N VAL A 307 -4.75 2.62 -12.89
CA VAL A 307 -4.65 3.03 -14.30
C VAL A 307 -6.02 2.97 -14.95
N GLY A 308 -6.51 4.08 -15.44
CA GLY A 308 -7.78 4.16 -16.18
C GLY A 308 -8.48 5.51 -16.05
N ALA A 309 -9.50 5.71 -16.85
CA ALA A 309 -10.41 6.85 -16.69
C ALA A 309 -11.15 6.73 -15.35
N ALA A 310 -11.42 7.87 -14.72
CA ALA A 310 -12.26 7.90 -13.52
C ALA A 310 -13.52 7.06 -13.71
N GLY A 311 -13.85 6.26 -12.73
CA GLY A 311 -15.08 5.49 -12.68
C GLY A 311 -16.33 6.38 -12.59
N GLY A 312 -17.47 5.79 -12.22
CA GLY A 312 -18.72 6.52 -12.01
C GLY A 312 -18.66 7.45 -10.80
N ALA A 313 -19.47 8.52 -10.83
CA ALA A 313 -19.70 9.34 -9.66
C ALA A 313 -20.59 8.61 -8.65
N MET A 314 -20.33 8.80 -7.35
CA MET A 314 -21.13 8.26 -6.26
C MET A 314 -21.46 9.32 -5.22
N ALA A 315 -22.59 9.15 -4.56
CA ALA A 315 -22.96 9.93 -3.38
C ALA A 315 -23.52 9.02 -2.27
N PHE A 316 -23.02 9.18 -1.07
CA PHE A 316 -23.48 8.47 0.12
C PHE A 316 -24.34 9.42 0.94
N LEU A 317 -25.63 9.11 1.04
CA LEU A 317 -26.64 10.00 1.61
C LEU A 317 -27.26 9.37 2.85
N PRO A 318 -26.93 9.88 4.03
CA PRO A 318 -27.62 9.51 5.25
C PRO A 318 -29.12 9.82 5.18
N LYS A 319 -29.90 9.09 5.95
CA LYS A 319 -31.33 9.35 6.14
C LYS A 319 -31.60 10.83 6.42
N GLY A 320 -32.59 11.40 5.76
CA GLY A 320 -33.02 12.80 5.92
C GLY A 320 -32.28 13.80 5.04
N ILE A 321 -31.13 13.43 4.46
CA ILE A 321 -30.30 14.32 3.64
C ILE A 321 -30.75 14.24 2.19
N SER A 322 -30.83 15.36 1.48
CA SER A 322 -31.14 15.41 0.04
C SER A 322 -29.88 15.52 -0.78
N LEU A 323 -29.87 14.86 -1.94
CA LEU A 323 -28.85 15.10 -2.94
C LEU A 323 -29.03 16.51 -3.49
N THR A 324 -28.00 17.33 -3.35
CA THR A 324 -27.97 18.72 -3.83
C THR A 324 -26.81 18.87 -4.80
N GLY A 325 -26.75 19.95 -5.52
CA GLY A 325 -25.62 20.32 -6.35
C GLY A 325 -26.04 20.99 -7.65
N GLU A 326 -25.05 21.65 -8.23
CA GLU A 326 -25.18 22.18 -9.59
C GLU A 326 -24.86 21.07 -10.57
N ILE A 327 -25.70 20.91 -11.57
CA ILE A 327 -25.44 20.08 -12.72
C ILE A 327 -24.42 20.84 -13.58
N THR A 328 -23.25 20.26 -13.79
CA THR A 328 -22.11 20.92 -14.45
C THR A 328 -22.36 21.41 -15.88
N SER A 329 -23.46 21.00 -16.53
CA SER A 329 -23.84 21.45 -17.88
C SER A 329 -24.83 22.60 -17.91
N SER A 330 -25.45 22.94 -16.77
CA SER A 330 -26.44 24.02 -16.67
C SER A 330 -26.35 24.67 -15.28
N PRO A 331 -25.62 25.75 -15.15
CA PRO A 331 -25.32 26.37 -13.86
C PRO A 331 -26.53 26.89 -13.07
N ASN A 332 -27.74 26.76 -13.58
CA ASN A 332 -28.97 27.18 -12.95
C ASN A 332 -29.97 26.04 -12.68
N GLU A 333 -29.65 24.80 -13.05
CA GLU A 333 -30.51 23.64 -12.77
C GLU A 333 -30.06 22.95 -11.50
N LYS A 334 -30.99 22.92 -10.51
CA LYS A 334 -30.79 22.16 -9.28
C LYS A 334 -31.18 20.71 -9.52
N VAL A 335 -30.43 19.80 -8.86
CA VAL A 335 -30.81 18.39 -8.80
C VAL A 335 -32.15 18.26 -8.08
N ASP A 336 -33.13 17.60 -8.71
CA ASP A 336 -34.40 17.21 -8.09
C ASP A 336 -34.26 15.76 -7.56
N ASP A 337 -33.99 15.63 -6.27
CA ASP A 337 -33.84 14.35 -5.59
C ASP A 337 -35.22 13.77 -5.23
N GLN A 338 -35.66 12.76 -6.00
CA GLN A 338 -36.93 12.06 -5.82
C GLN A 338 -36.79 10.73 -5.05
N SER A 339 -35.64 10.50 -4.37
CA SER A 339 -35.39 9.30 -3.60
C SER A 339 -36.17 9.24 -2.27
N ASP A 340 -36.29 8.05 -1.71
CA ASP A 340 -36.86 7.83 -0.36
C ASP A 340 -35.91 8.32 0.76
N LYS A 341 -36.08 9.57 1.15
CA LYS A 341 -35.28 10.23 2.20
C LYS A 341 -35.47 9.66 3.60
N SER A 342 -36.43 8.75 3.78
CA SER A 342 -36.60 8.08 5.08
C SER A 342 -35.54 7.00 5.34
N LYS A 343 -34.67 6.70 4.36
CA LYS A 343 -33.63 5.68 4.40
C LYS A 343 -32.25 6.26 4.08
N ASP A 344 -31.21 5.55 4.54
CA ASP A 344 -29.88 5.71 3.97
C ASP A 344 -29.88 5.22 2.54
N ARG A 345 -29.14 5.89 1.67
CA ARG A 345 -29.08 5.53 0.24
C ARG A 345 -27.78 5.94 -0.42
N ILE A 346 -27.46 5.22 -1.47
CA ILE A 346 -26.28 5.48 -2.30
C ILE A 346 -26.78 5.83 -3.69
N TRP A 347 -26.33 6.95 -4.23
CA TRP A 347 -26.54 7.28 -5.64
C TRP A 347 -25.28 6.92 -6.43
N GLY A 348 -25.43 6.37 -7.65
CA GLY A 348 -24.32 6.05 -8.54
C GLY A 348 -24.66 6.31 -10.00
N GLY A 349 -23.72 6.92 -10.74
CA GLY A 349 -23.90 7.23 -12.14
C GLY A 349 -22.66 7.83 -12.79
N GLN A 350 -22.72 8.12 -14.12
CA GLN A 350 -21.61 8.73 -14.87
C GLN A 350 -21.39 10.20 -14.50
N SER A 351 -22.46 10.89 -14.16
CA SER A 351 -22.45 12.29 -13.71
C SER A 351 -23.80 12.63 -13.09
N LEU A 352 -23.81 13.64 -12.22
CA LEU A 352 -25.03 14.18 -11.64
C LEU A 352 -25.78 15.02 -12.70
N TYR A 353 -26.48 14.36 -13.62
CA TYR A 353 -27.31 15.02 -14.61
C TYR A 353 -28.78 14.72 -14.39
N GLY A 354 -29.61 15.74 -14.50
CA GLY A 354 -31.03 15.64 -14.65
C GLY A 354 -31.80 15.14 -13.44
N THR A 355 -32.95 14.56 -13.70
CA THR A 355 -33.81 13.94 -12.70
C THR A 355 -33.15 12.75 -12.06
N THR A 356 -32.95 12.85 -10.79
CA THR A 356 -32.54 11.75 -9.93
C THR A 356 -33.81 11.07 -9.41
N ASP A 357 -34.47 10.30 -10.30
CA ASP A 357 -35.59 9.47 -9.87
C ASP A 357 -35.14 8.35 -8.94
N ASP A 358 -36.04 7.83 -8.12
CA ASP A 358 -35.75 6.85 -7.08
C ASP A 358 -35.05 5.59 -7.61
N SER A 359 -35.23 5.23 -8.89
CA SER A 359 -34.65 4.03 -9.49
C SER A 359 -33.11 4.07 -9.63
N TYR A 360 -32.49 5.22 -9.51
CA TYR A 360 -31.02 5.37 -9.53
C TYR A 360 -30.37 5.23 -8.15
N PHE A 361 -31.19 5.27 -7.08
CA PHE A 361 -30.67 5.13 -5.73
C PHE A 361 -30.64 3.68 -5.29
N PHE A 362 -29.55 3.31 -4.65
CA PHE A 362 -29.38 2.00 -4.05
C PHE A 362 -29.82 2.08 -2.59
N TYR A 363 -30.60 1.10 -2.19
CA TYR A 363 -31.09 0.91 -0.83
C TYR A 363 -30.54 -0.41 -0.28
N LYS A 364 -30.26 -0.46 1.02
CA LYS A 364 -29.78 -1.67 1.67
C LYS A 364 -30.88 -2.74 1.62
N VAL A 365 -30.54 -3.98 1.31
CA VAL A 365 -31.48 -5.10 1.13
C VAL A 365 -31.30 -6.21 2.15
N ASP A 366 -30.31 -6.12 3.03
CA ASP A 366 -30.02 -7.07 4.10
C ASP A 366 -29.69 -6.38 5.43
#